data_ac108f83a6e4b6d1ce940fe4b9a2f94e
#
_entry.id   ac108f83a6e4b6d1ce940fe4b9a2f94e
#
_cell.length_a   1.000
_cell.length_b   1.000
_cell.length_c   1.000
_cell.angle_alpha   90.00
_cell.angle_beta   90.00
_cell.angle_gamma   90.00
#
_symmetry.space_group_name_H-M   'P 1'
#
loop_
_entity.id
_entity.type
_entity.pdbx_description
1 polymer ?
#
loop_
_entity_poly.entity_id
_entity_poly.type
_entity_poly.pdbx_seq_one_letter_code
_entity_poly.pdbx_strand_id
1 'polypeptide(L)'
;ITSNGHTVVENEELILKACEGNEKAVIIVSLHLGGFEAGSIMRSIRKFYAVFRNQKNRKINDLMSKWREKGGLNSLPLHDSDALRSAINEKSIIALASDHYGKDVDVTFFGRETTGVAGPVLLSMKHKIPVVLAYAIFDGDVIRVKNKKIIEIEKQAKLKETMQYNMQKIYHEFEEIIREYPEQYMWQ
;
A
#
# COMPACT_ATOMS: atom_id res chain seq x y z
N ILE A 1 -11.39 2.53 12.92
CA ILE A 1 -12.83 2.64 13.21
C ILE A 1 -13.36 1.22 13.31
N THR A 2 -13.25 0.61 14.45
CA THR A 2 -13.88 -0.67 14.75
C THR A 2 -15.12 -0.40 15.58
N SER A 3 -16.20 -0.08 14.91
CA SER A 3 -17.51 -0.27 15.48
C SER A 3 -18.02 -1.61 15.00
N ASN A 4 -17.98 -2.65 15.81
CA ASN A 4 -18.66 -3.96 15.65
C ASN A 4 -18.62 -4.68 14.28
N GLY A 5 -17.91 -4.19 13.28
CA GLY A 5 -17.70 -4.84 11.99
C GLY A 5 -16.55 -5.85 12.10
N HIS A 6 -16.79 -7.07 11.67
CA HIS A 6 -15.74 -8.07 11.59
C HIS A 6 -14.81 -7.72 10.43
N THR A 7 -13.50 -7.60 10.71
CA THR A 7 -12.48 -7.52 9.65
C THR A 7 -11.86 -8.90 9.49
N VAL A 8 -11.81 -9.39 8.25
CA VAL A 8 -11.24 -10.69 7.88
C VAL A 8 -10.03 -10.46 6.99
N VAL A 9 -8.95 -11.18 7.22
CA VAL A 9 -7.77 -11.19 6.35
C VAL A 9 -7.83 -12.46 5.50
N GLU A 10 -7.78 -12.29 4.18
CA GLU A 10 -7.73 -13.39 3.22
C GLU A 10 -6.30 -13.55 2.69
N ASN A 11 -5.88 -14.80 2.42
CA ASN A 11 -4.56 -15.18 1.94
C ASN A 11 -3.43 -14.62 2.82
N GLU A 12 -3.60 -14.73 4.15
CA GLU A 12 -2.63 -14.24 5.13
C GLU A 12 -1.25 -14.89 4.94
N GLU A 13 -1.21 -16.10 4.41
CA GLU A 13 0.01 -16.84 4.07
C GLU A 13 0.93 -16.08 3.11
N LEU A 14 0.41 -15.21 2.24
CA LEU A 14 1.23 -14.41 1.33
C LEU A 14 2.05 -13.36 2.07
N ILE A 15 1.44 -12.67 3.03
CA ILE A 15 2.17 -11.68 3.85
C ILE A 15 3.12 -12.37 4.83
N LEU A 16 2.73 -13.51 5.40
CA LEU A 16 3.60 -14.32 6.26
C LEU A 16 4.82 -14.80 5.47
N LYS A 17 4.64 -15.36 4.26
CA LYS A 17 5.73 -15.75 3.37
C LYS A 17 6.64 -14.58 3.01
N ALA A 18 6.09 -13.39 2.74
CA ALA A 18 6.90 -12.21 2.49
C ALA A 18 7.71 -11.77 3.73
N CYS A 19 7.23 -12.10 4.93
CA CYS A 19 7.94 -11.83 6.19
C CYS A 19 9.01 -12.88 6.51
N GLU A 20 8.88 -14.11 6.02
CA GLU A 20 9.81 -15.20 6.29
C GLU A 20 11.20 -14.91 5.74
N GLY A 21 12.24 -15.16 6.56
CA GLY A 21 13.63 -14.92 6.18
C GLY A 21 13.97 -13.46 5.85
N ASN A 22 13.03 -12.55 6.02
CA ASN A 22 13.23 -11.14 5.74
C ASN A 22 13.49 -10.35 7.03
N GLU A 23 14.73 -9.93 7.19
CA GLU A 23 15.20 -9.13 8.32
C GLU A 23 14.85 -7.63 8.22
N LYS A 24 14.09 -7.23 7.19
CA LYS A 24 13.66 -5.86 6.93
C LYS A 24 12.13 -5.76 6.86
N ALA A 25 11.64 -4.62 6.42
CA ALA A 25 10.23 -4.39 6.20
C ALA A 25 9.65 -5.21 5.05
N VAL A 26 8.33 -5.25 4.96
CA VAL A 26 7.54 -5.70 3.80
C VAL A 26 6.73 -4.51 3.29
N ILE A 27 6.71 -4.30 1.99
CA ILE A 27 5.87 -3.29 1.37
C ILE A 27 4.52 -3.90 1.00
N ILE A 28 3.46 -3.20 1.35
CA ILE A 28 2.15 -3.42 0.74
C ILE A 28 1.93 -2.32 -0.28
N VAL A 29 1.76 -2.70 -1.55
CA VAL A 29 1.21 -1.83 -2.57
C VAL A 29 -0.29 -2.01 -2.62
N SER A 30 -1.02 -0.91 -2.54
CA SER A 30 -2.48 -0.89 -2.44
C SER A 30 -3.07 0.23 -3.29
N LEU A 31 -4.39 0.32 -3.30
CA LEU A 31 -5.17 1.35 -3.98
C LEU A 31 -6.26 1.91 -3.05
N HIS A 32 -6.82 3.07 -3.39
CA HIS A 32 -7.90 3.70 -2.61
C HIS A 32 -9.25 3.04 -2.95
N LEU A 33 -9.45 1.85 -2.40
CA LEU A 33 -10.63 1.02 -2.59
C LEU A 33 -11.24 0.65 -1.25
N GLY A 34 -12.56 0.77 -1.13
CA GLY A 34 -13.32 0.33 0.04
C GLY A 34 -12.72 0.81 1.37
N GLY A 35 -12.54 -0.11 2.27
CA GLY A 35 -11.97 0.13 3.61
C GLY A 35 -10.44 0.04 3.67
N PHE A 36 -9.70 0.63 2.73
CA PHE A 36 -8.24 0.45 2.60
C PHE A 36 -7.43 0.69 3.89
N GLU A 37 -7.89 1.57 4.79
CA GLU A 37 -7.24 1.77 6.10
C GLU A 37 -7.35 0.55 7.03
N ALA A 38 -8.30 -0.36 6.77
CA ALA A 38 -8.46 -1.61 7.55
C ALA A 38 -7.28 -2.58 7.38
N GLY A 39 -6.42 -2.38 6.38
CA GLY A 39 -5.14 -3.09 6.26
C GLY A 39 -4.30 -3.06 7.53
N SER A 40 -4.52 -2.07 8.40
CA SER A 40 -3.89 -1.98 9.72
C SER A 40 -4.15 -3.18 10.64
N ILE A 41 -5.12 -4.04 10.35
CA ILE A 41 -5.33 -5.30 11.07
C ILE A 41 -4.09 -6.20 11.02
N MET A 42 -3.29 -6.11 9.96
CA MET A 42 -2.03 -6.86 9.81
C MET A 42 -0.95 -6.46 10.82
N ARG A 43 -1.22 -5.45 11.70
CA ARG A 43 -0.36 -5.13 12.85
C ARG A 43 -0.19 -6.31 13.84
N SER A 44 -1.07 -7.30 13.78
CA SER A 44 -0.91 -8.56 14.54
C SER A 44 0.31 -9.37 14.07
N ILE A 45 0.76 -9.18 12.83
CA ILE A 45 1.91 -9.87 12.24
C ILE A 45 3.19 -9.07 12.52
N ARG A 46 3.19 -7.80 12.14
CA ARG A 46 4.30 -6.85 12.35
C ARG A 46 3.74 -5.43 12.53
N LYS A 47 4.50 -4.54 13.17
CA LYS A 47 4.16 -3.12 13.29
C LYS A 47 3.77 -2.56 11.91
N PHE A 48 2.62 -1.91 11.82
CA PHE A 48 2.03 -1.47 10.56
C PHE A 48 2.12 0.04 10.41
N TYR A 49 2.67 0.47 9.30
CA TYR A 49 2.74 1.86 8.89
C TYR A 49 1.99 2.06 7.56
N ALA A 50 1.35 3.20 7.40
CA ALA A 50 0.89 3.63 6.08
C ALA A 50 1.46 5.01 5.74
N VAL A 51 1.85 5.17 4.49
CA VAL A 51 2.39 6.43 3.99
C VAL A 51 1.25 7.38 3.69
N PHE A 52 1.29 8.56 4.30
CA PHE A 52 0.28 9.60 4.11
C PHE A 52 0.92 10.93 3.71
N ARG A 53 0.20 11.68 2.88
CA ARG A 53 0.48 13.09 2.66
C ARG A 53 -0.09 13.90 3.81
N ASN A 54 0.73 14.74 4.42
CA ASN A 54 0.29 15.65 5.47
C ASN A 54 -0.81 16.59 4.96
N GLN A 55 -1.84 16.79 5.77
CA GLN A 55 -2.87 17.78 5.50
C GLN A 55 -2.33 19.19 5.68
N LYS A 56 -2.77 20.13 4.81
CA LYS A 56 -2.36 21.55 4.90
C LYS A 56 -2.75 22.16 6.25
N ASN A 57 -3.90 21.80 6.78
CA ASN A 57 -4.32 22.23 8.10
C ASN A 57 -3.72 21.32 9.18
N ARG A 58 -2.80 21.86 9.99
CA ARG A 58 -2.09 21.13 11.04
C ARG A 58 -3.04 20.49 12.05
N LYS A 59 -4.10 21.21 12.48
CA LYS A 59 -5.05 20.67 13.47
C LYS A 59 -5.80 19.45 12.94
N ILE A 60 -6.21 19.50 11.67
CA ILE A 60 -6.85 18.36 11.00
C ILE A 60 -5.84 17.20 10.86
N ASN A 61 -4.62 17.50 10.46
CA ASN A 61 -3.56 16.49 10.34
C ASN A 61 -3.32 15.76 11.66
N ASP A 62 -3.16 16.51 12.76
CA ASP A 62 -2.92 15.97 14.09
C ASP A 62 -4.12 15.14 14.59
N LEU A 63 -5.35 15.58 14.31
CA LEU A 63 -6.57 14.83 14.67
C LEU A 63 -6.64 13.50 13.88
N MET A 64 -6.39 13.52 12.58
CA MET A 64 -6.39 12.32 11.75
C MET A 64 -5.30 11.33 12.18
N SER A 65 -4.10 11.83 12.48
CA SER A 65 -2.99 10.99 12.97
C SER A 65 -3.36 10.30 14.28
N LYS A 66 -3.92 11.03 15.23
CA LYS A 66 -4.38 10.46 16.52
C LYS A 66 -5.47 9.40 16.34
N TRP A 67 -6.41 9.60 15.41
CA TRP A 67 -7.45 8.60 15.14
C TRP A 67 -6.88 7.32 14.54
N ARG A 68 -5.94 7.47 13.59
CA ARG A 68 -5.24 6.34 12.98
C ARG A 68 -4.43 5.54 14.00
N GLU A 69 -3.67 6.25 14.86
CA GLU A 69 -2.90 5.62 15.94
C GLU A 69 -3.79 4.83 16.90
N LYS A 70 -4.96 5.38 17.29
CA LYS A 70 -5.94 4.64 18.09
C LYS A 70 -6.44 3.37 17.41
N GLY A 71 -6.55 3.38 16.09
CA GLY A 71 -6.86 2.21 15.26
C GLY A 71 -5.67 1.27 15.05
N GLY A 72 -4.48 1.60 15.57
CA GLY A 72 -3.26 0.80 15.39
C GLY A 72 -2.56 1.04 14.06
N LEU A 73 -2.92 2.11 13.34
CA LEU A 73 -2.29 2.53 12.11
C LEU A 73 -1.27 3.64 12.38
N ASN A 74 0.01 3.35 12.26
CA ASN A 74 1.04 4.37 12.40
C ASN A 74 1.17 5.16 11.09
N SER A 75 1.06 6.47 11.18
CA SER A 75 1.22 7.37 10.03
C SER A 75 2.70 7.59 9.73
N LEU A 76 3.09 7.38 8.48
CA LEU A 76 4.42 7.67 7.97
C LEU A 76 4.34 8.83 6.97
N PRO A 77 4.90 10.01 7.29
CA PRO A 77 4.84 11.15 6.36
C PRO A 77 5.60 10.85 5.06
N LEU A 78 5.02 11.19 3.92
CA LEU A 78 5.52 10.85 2.57
C LEU A 78 6.98 11.25 2.31
N HIS A 79 7.45 12.34 2.92
CA HIS A 79 8.80 12.90 2.68
C HIS A 79 9.74 12.75 3.89
N ASP A 80 9.35 11.99 4.89
CA ASP A 80 10.18 11.73 6.07
C ASP A 80 11.06 10.50 5.85
N SER A 81 12.26 10.73 5.29
CA SER A 81 13.20 9.66 4.97
C SER A 81 13.77 8.96 6.20
N ASP A 82 13.86 9.65 7.34
CA ASP A 82 14.40 9.07 8.56
C ASP A 82 13.35 8.18 9.25
N ALA A 83 12.10 8.64 9.31
CA ALA A 83 10.99 7.81 9.76
C ALA A 83 10.80 6.57 8.87
N LEU A 84 10.92 6.72 7.55
CA LEU A 84 10.88 5.59 6.62
C LEU A 84 12.03 4.59 6.86
N ARG A 85 13.24 5.08 7.07
CA ARG A 85 14.40 4.23 7.37
C ARG A 85 14.21 3.48 8.68
N SER A 86 13.69 4.16 9.71
CA SER A 86 13.36 3.53 11.00
C SER A 86 12.34 2.41 10.81
N ALA A 87 11.23 2.68 10.12
CA ALA A 87 10.20 1.70 9.84
C ALA A 87 10.74 0.47 9.08
N ILE A 88 11.65 0.66 8.13
CA ILE A 88 12.31 -0.43 7.41
C ILE A 88 13.16 -1.28 8.36
N ASN A 89 13.95 -0.65 9.22
CA ASN A 89 14.83 -1.35 10.15
C ASN A 89 14.08 -2.05 11.29
N GLU A 90 12.88 -1.56 11.63
CA GLU A 90 11.96 -2.19 12.60
C GLU A 90 11.28 -3.44 12.04
N LYS A 91 11.60 -3.88 10.84
CA LYS A 91 10.97 -5.04 10.17
C LYS A 91 9.45 -4.89 10.03
N SER A 92 8.97 -3.68 9.82
CA SER A 92 7.54 -3.35 9.79
C SER A 92 6.86 -3.74 8.46
N ILE A 93 5.54 -3.65 8.43
CA ILE A 93 4.75 -3.60 7.20
C ILE A 93 4.54 -2.13 6.84
N ILE A 94 4.86 -1.74 5.60
CA ILE A 94 4.72 -0.37 5.10
C ILE A 94 3.76 -0.36 3.91
N ALA A 95 2.58 0.21 4.11
CA ALA A 95 1.55 0.31 3.07
C ALA A 95 1.65 1.63 2.29
N LEU A 96 1.59 1.52 0.96
CA LEU A 96 1.54 2.63 0.01
C LEU A 96 0.35 2.44 -0.93
N ALA A 97 -0.66 3.32 -0.84
CA ALA A 97 -1.67 3.44 -1.88
C ALA A 97 -1.05 4.18 -3.08
N SER A 98 -0.99 3.52 -4.23
CA SER A 98 -0.14 3.94 -5.36
C SER A 98 -0.92 4.11 -6.67
N ASP A 99 -2.23 4.23 -6.58
CA ASP A 99 -3.17 4.38 -7.71
C ASP A 99 -3.45 5.83 -8.09
N HIS A 100 -3.12 6.78 -7.22
CA HIS A 100 -3.31 8.19 -7.47
C HIS A 100 -2.18 8.81 -8.30
N TYR A 101 -2.48 9.97 -8.88
CA TYR A 101 -1.53 10.76 -9.67
C TYR A 101 -0.19 10.98 -8.97
N GLY A 102 0.89 10.71 -9.70
CA GLY A 102 2.27 10.97 -9.34
C GLY A 102 3.04 11.54 -10.53
N LYS A 103 4.35 11.71 -10.37
CA LYS A 103 5.24 12.25 -11.43
C LYS A 103 6.48 11.37 -11.65
N ASP A 104 6.46 10.14 -11.14
CA ASP A 104 7.68 9.32 -11.13
C ASP A 104 7.80 8.48 -12.41
N VAL A 105 6.68 7.99 -12.93
CA VAL A 105 6.61 7.09 -14.09
C VAL A 105 5.38 7.38 -14.95
N ASP A 106 5.52 7.14 -16.24
CA ASP A 106 4.40 7.16 -17.19
C ASP A 106 3.74 5.77 -17.19
N VAL A 107 2.43 5.72 -17.10
CA VAL A 107 1.64 4.48 -17.10
C VAL A 107 0.36 4.64 -17.91
N THR A 108 -0.16 3.54 -18.40
CA THR A 108 -1.51 3.48 -18.97
C THR A 108 -2.45 2.95 -17.91
N PHE A 109 -3.57 3.64 -17.67
CA PHE A 109 -4.60 3.28 -16.71
C PHE A 109 -5.97 3.39 -17.36
N PHE A 110 -6.71 2.27 -17.43
CA PHE A 110 -7.96 2.17 -18.20
C PHE A 110 -7.86 2.69 -19.64
N GLY A 111 -6.76 2.35 -20.31
CA GLY A 111 -6.50 2.75 -21.70
C GLY A 111 -6.12 4.22 -21.90
N ARG A 112 -5.91 4.97 -20.83
CA ARG A 112 -5.47 6.38 -20.87
C ARG A 112 -4.06 6.53 -20.36
N GLU A 113 -3.25 7.30 -21.08
CA GLU A 113 -1.92 7.68 -20.61
C GLU A 113 -2.04 8.63 -19.41
N THR A 114 -1.29 8.33 -18.36
CA THR A 114 -1.22 9.12 -17.15
C THR A 114 0.14 8.94 -16.49
N THR A 115 0.33 9.56 -15.33
CA THR A 115 1.56 9.42 -14.55
C THR A 115 1.25 8.91 -13.16
N GLY A 116 2.12 8.08 -12.62
CA GLY A 116 1.97 7.43 -11.32
C GLY A 116 3.16 7.62 -10.40
N VAL A 117 3.03 7.10 -9.18
CA VAL A 117 4.10 7.03 -8.17
C VAL A 117 4.84 5.70 -8.29
N ALA A 118 6.16 5.71 -8.09
CA ALA A 118 7.00 4.51 -8.18
C ALA A 118 7.57 4.05 -6.82
N GLY A 119 7.06 4.62 -5.72
CA GLY A 119 7.54 4.36 -4.37
C GLY A 119 7.69 2.87 -4.03
N PRO A 120 6.69 2.00 -4.25
CA PRO A 120 6.79 0.57 -3.93
C PRO A 120 7.96 -0.12 -4.64
N VAL A 121 8.12 0.11 -5.94
CA VAL A 121 9.19 -0.49 -6.75
C VAL A 121 10.55 0.06 -6.35
N LEU A 122 10.66 1.39 -6.18
CA LEU A 122 11.90 2.04 -5.77
C LEU A 122 12.40 1.54 -4.41
N LEU A 123 11.52 1.45 -3.43
CA LEU A 123 11.86 0.98 -2.08
C LEU A 123 12.26 -0.50 -2.10
N SER A 124 11.52 -1.32 -2.84
CA SER A 124 11.86 -2.73 -3.02
C SER A 124 13.27 -2.91 -3.58
N MET A 125 13.60 -2.21 -4.65
CA MET A 125 14.92 -2.28 -5.27
C MET A 125 16.03 -1.79 -4.35
N LYS A 126 15.83 -0.62 -3.72
CA LYS A 126 16.84 0.04 -2.88
C LYS A 126 17.16 -0.76 -1.62
N HIS A 127 16.15 -1.34 -1.00
CA HIS A 127 16.27 -2.00 0.30
C HIS A 127 16.21 -3.53 0.22
N LYS A 128 15.95 -4.09 -0.98
CA LYS A 128 15.77 -5.53 -1.22
C LYS A 128 14.67 -6.11 -0.30
N ILE A 129 13.51 -5.46 -0.29
CA ILE A 129 12.35 -5.85 0.50
C ILE A 129 11.21 -6.28 -0.42
N PRO A 130 10.43 -7.31 -0.04
CA PRO A 130 9.34 -7.82 -0.85
C PRO A 130 8.18 -6.83 -0.94
N VAL A 131 7.42 -6.95 -2.03
CA VAL A 131 6.19 -6.19 -2.27
C VAL A 131 5.02 -7.15 -2.35
N VAL A 132 3.98 -6.91 -1.58
CA VAL A 132 2.71 -7.64 -1.63
C VAL A 132 1.63 -6.71 -2.13
N LEU A 133 0.87 -7.12 -3.13
CA LEU A 133 -0.34 -6.44 -3.56
C LEU A 133 -1.48 -6.84 -2.64
N ALA A 134 -2.05 -5.87 -1.95
CA ALA A 134 -3.20 -6.08 -1.08
C ALA A 134 -4.22 -4.95 -1.22
N TYR A 135 -5.49 -5.25 -0.98
CA TYR A 135 -6.59 -4.30 -1.01
C TYR A 135 -7.66 -4.67 0.02
N ALA A 136 -8.59 -3.76 0.28
CA ALA A 136 -9.69 -4.03 1.18
C ALA A 136 -11.02 -3.62 0.55
N ILE A 137 -12.05 -4.41 0.79
CA ILE A 137 -13.41 -4.18 0.31
C ILE A 137 -14.41 -4.27 1.47
N PHE A 138 -15.54 -3.61 1.30
CA PHE A 138 -16.71 -3.85 2.11
C PHE A 138 -17.52 -5.01 1.50
N ASP A 139 -17.87 -5.99 2.30
CA ASP A 139 -18.74 -7.11 1.95
C ASP A 139 -19.85 -7.21 3.00
N GLY A 140 -20.95 -6.49 2.78
CA GLY A 140 -21.96 -6.23 3.79
C GLY A 140 -21.36 -5.54 5.01
N ASP A 141 -21.51 -6.16 6.19
CA ASP A 141 -20.98 -5.65 7.45
C ASP A 141 -19.53 -6.07 7.73
N VAL A 142 -18.91 -6.80 6.80
CA VAL A 142 -17.54 -7.31 6.93
C VAL A 142 -16.59 -6.49 6.06
N ILE A 143 -15.43 -6.15 6.60
CA ILE A 143 -14.32 -5.63 5.80
C ILE A 143 -13.38 -6.79 5.49
N ARG A 144 -13.16 -7.07 4.20
CA ARG A 144 -12.22 -8.10 3.76
C ARG A 144 -10.93 -7.45 3.29
N VAL A 145 -9.85 -7.75 3.98
CA VAL A 145 -8.49 -7.38 3.57
C VAL A 145 -7.90 -8.55 2.79
N LYS A 146 -7.68 -8.37 1.50
CA LYS A 146 -7.24 -9.43 0.59
C LYS A 146 -5.78 -9.22 0.20
N ASN A 147 -4.92 -10.16 0.51
CA ASN A 147 -3.56 -10.22 -0.05
C ASN A 147 -3.64 -10.96 -1.39
N LYS A 148 -3.46 -10.25 -2.52
CA LYS A 148 -3.68 -10.83 -3.86
C LYS A 148 -2.47 -11.65 -4.30
N LYS A 149 -1.26 -11.07 -4.24
CA LYS A 149 -0.02 -11.74 -4.65
C LYS A 149 1.25 -11.01 -4.18
N ILE A 150 2.36 -11.74 -4.17
CA ILE A 150 3.70 -11.15 -4.06
C ILE A 150 4.10 -10.65 -5.45
N ILE A 151 4.54 -9.40 -5.53
CA ILE A 151 5.00 -8.76 -6.78
C ILE A 151 6.49 -9.03 -6.95
N GLU A 152 6.83 -9.76 -8.00
CA GLU A 152 8.21 -9.93 -8.43
C GLU A 152 8.66 -8.72 -9.23
N ILE A 153 9.73 -8.06 -8.77
CA ILE A 153 10.30 -6.89 -9.45
C ILE A 153 11.27 -7.35 -10.53
N GLU A 154 10.87 -7.16 -11.78
CA GLU A 154 11.66 -7.47 -12.97
C GLU A 154 12.57 -6.30 -13.32
N LYS A 155 13.89 -6.52 -13.24
CA LYS A 155 14.90 -5.50 -13.57
C LYS A 155 14.97 -5.27 -15.07
N GLN A 156 14.99 -4.01 -15.48
CA GLN A 156 15.28 -3.56 -16.84
C GLN A 156 16.67 -2.94 -16.89
N ALA A 157 17.09 -2.49 -18.08
CA ALA A 157 18.43 -1.93 -18.31
C ALA A 157 18.69 -0.69 -17.45
N LYS A 158 17.68 0.15 -17.24
CA LYS A 158 17.78 1.37 -16.43
C LYS A 158 16.78 1.38 -15.29
N LEU A 159 17.11 2.12 -14.22
CA LEU A 159 16.25 2.27 -13.06
C LEU A 159 14.85 2.80 -13.42
N LYS A 160 14.78 3.85 -14.26
CA LYS A 160 13.51 4.44 -14.68
C LYS A 160 12.67 3.42 -15.46
N GLU A 161 13.27 2.66 -16.35
CA GLU A 161 12.60 1.60 -17.12
C GLU A 161 12.09 0.49 -16.20
N THR A 162 12.90 0.11 -15.19
CA THR A 162 12.48 -0.88 -14.18
C THR A 162 11.27 -0.38 -13.40
N MET A 163 11.28 0.86 -12.95
CA MET A 163 10.15 1.44 -12.22
C MET A 163 8.88 1.50 -13.08
N GLN A 164 9.00 2.01 -14.30
CA GLN A 164 7.88 2.14 -15.24
C GLN A 164 7.27 0.78 -15.60
N TYR A 165 8.10 -0.20 -15.95
CA TYR A 165 7.65 -1.54 -16.31
C TYR A 165 6.88 -2.23 -15.16
N ASN A 166 7.44 -2.22 -13.96
CA ASN A 166 6.81 -2.88 -12.82
C ASN A 166 5.58 -2.13 -12.30
N MET A 167 5.60 -0.79 -12.33
CA MET A 167 4.41 -0.03 -11.98
C MET A 167 3.29 -0.25 -13.00
N GLN A 168 3.59 -0.36 -14.31
CA GLN A 168 2.57 -0.70 -15.30
C GLN A 168 1.92 -2.06 -15.00
N LYS A 169 2.69 -3.07 -14.59
CA LYS A 169 2.14 -4.37 -14.15
C LYS A 169 1.21 -4.20 -12.93
N ILE A 170 1.62 -3.40 -11.96
CA ILE A 170 0.79 -3.11 -10.77
C ILE A 170 -0.50 -2.38 -11.16
N TYR A 171 -0.43 -1.41 -12.09
CA TYR A 171 -1.63 -0.71 -12.58
C TYR A 171 -2.61 -1.63 -13.31
N HIS A 172 -2.14 -2.64 -14.07
CA HIS A 172 -3.02 -3.65 -14.65
C HIS A 172 -3.75 -4.46 -13.56
N GLU A 173 -3.05 -4.83 -12.48
CA GLU A 173 -3.68 -5.48 -11.33
C GLU A 173 -4.72 -4.59 -10.64
N PHE A 174 -4.45 -3.28 -10.53
CA PHE A 174 -5.42 -2.32 -10.01
C PHE A 174 -6.66 -2.25 -10.88
N GLU A 175 -6.49 -2.23 -12.21
CA GLU A 175 -7.63 -2.25 -13.15
C GLU A 175 -8.51 -3.49 -12.96
N GLU A 176 -7.92 -4.68 -12.80
CA GLU A 176 -8.66 -5.91 -12.54
C GLU A 176 -9.49 -5.81 -11.25
N ILE A 177 -8.84 -5.35 -10.16
CA ILE A 177 -9.50 -5.17 -8.86
C ILE A 177 -10.65 -4.15 -8.98
N ILE A 178 -10.41 -3.02 -9.66
CA ILE A 178 -11.42 -1.98 -9.81
C ILE A 178 -12.59 -2.46 -10.68
N ARG A 179 -12.35 -3.27 -11.73
CA ARG A 179 -13.45 -3.86 -12.54
C ARG A 179 -14.32 -4.82 -11.72
N GLU A 180 -13.74 -5.48 -10.70
CA GLU A 180 -14.49 -6.36 -9.81
C GLU A 180 -15.32 -5.58 -8.78
N TYR A 181 -14.83 -4.39 -8.34
CA TYR A 181 -15.48 -3.56 -7.31
C TYR A 181 -15.52 -2.06 -7.69
N PRO A 182 -16.11 -1.70 -8.84
CA PRO A 182 -16.04 -0.33 -9.36
C PRO A 182 -16.75 0.69 -8.47
N GLU A 183 -17.77 0.27 -7.72
CA GLU A 183 -18.53 1.11 -6.79
C GLU A 183 -17.78 1.45 -5.50
N GLN A 184 -16.71 0.71 -5.20
CA GLN A 184 -15.91 0.92 -4.01
C GLN A 184 -14.61 1.69 -4.29
N TYR A 185 -14.28 1.94 -5.55
CA TYR A 185 -13.09 2.69 -5.92
C TYR A 185 -13.30 4.19 -5.76
N MET A 186 -12.29 4.87 -5.20
CA MET A 186 -12.30 6.33 -5.06
C MET A 186 -11.94 6.99 -6.40
N TRP A 187 -12.92 7.16 -7.27
CA TRP A 187 -12.77 7.86 -8.55
C TRP A 187 -12.44 9.34 -8.32
N GLN A 188 -11.29 9.83 -8.87
CA GLN A 188 -10.85 11.23 -8.78
C GLN A 188 -10.61 11.81 -10.16
#